data_44dabb934dc4f434e1b4616887d6cc07
#
_entry.id   44dabb934dc4f434e1b4616887d6cc07
#
_cell.length_a   1.000
_cell.length_b   1.000
_cell.length_c   1.000
_cell.angle_alpha   90.00
_cell.angle_beta   90.00
_cell.angle_gamma   90.00
#
_symmetry.space_group_name_H-M   'P 1'
#
loop_
_entity.id
_entity.type
_entity.pdbx_description
1 polymer ?
#
loop_
_entity_poly.entity_id
_entity_poly.type
_entity_poly.pdbx_seq_one_letter_code
_entity_poly.pdbx_strand_id
1 'polypeptide(L)'
;MSGPTARGRIWNYGKGPALFLPARRSYSGRVIDTEEKLSELLPMLRAASWVAVDTEADSLHAYPEKVCLIQISTPAGEELVDPLAGFDLAPLLAALSGRELIMHGADYDLRLLEKHHRFIPSSVFDTMLAARLIGERQFGYSSLVEKYLGVKLEKGPQKANWARRPLTERMAKYARNDTRYLRPLEDRLRGELISLGRLEWHQEACTRLIFECAQPRPEDEDRQWRVKGSAALGRGGACRVAGVVAVAREGGDCGEPAAIFHTEPRNHGQRCGLGGDETCL
;
A
#
# COMPACT_ATOMS: atom_id res chain seq x y z
N MET A 1 -23.78 43.18 28.06
CA MET A 1 -23.87 41.71 28.29
C MET A 1 -22.86 41.06 27.39
N SER A 2 -21.67 40.72 27.92
CA SER A 2 -20.52 40.22 27.20
C SER A 2 -20.54 38.70 27.26
N GLY A 3 -20.67 38.02 26.11
CA GLY A 3 -20.62 36.56 26.01
C GLY A 3 -19.19 36.00 26.19
N PRO A 4 -19.04 34.78 26.68
CA PRO A 4 -17.73 34.21 26.99
C PRO A 4 -17.01 33.78 25.73
N THR A 5 -15.79 34.28 25.53
CA THR A 5 -14.82 33.85 24.54
C THR A 5 -14.37 32.42 24.84
N ALA A 6 -14.62 31.50 23.91
CA ALA A 6 -14.11 30.14 23.94
C ALA A 6 -12.57 30.15 23.78
N ARG A 7 -11.86 30.08 24.92
CA ARG A 7 -10.42 29.83 24.92
C ARG A 7 -10.17 28.37 24.47
N GLY A 8 -9.51 28.21 23.35
CA GLY A 8 -9.04 26.90 22.86
C GLY A 8 -8.19 26.23 23.95
N ARG A 9 -8.59 25.02 24.35
CA ARG A 9 -7.78 24.16 25.23
C ARG A 9 -6.58 23.68 24.42
N ILE A 10 -5.41 24.20 24.76
CA ILE A 10 -4.13 23.61 24.32
C ILE A 10 -4.00 22.30 25.12
N TRP A 11 -4.23 21.17 24.45
CA TRP A 11 -3.95 19.86 25.02
C TRP A 11 -2.43 19.69 25.09
N ASN A 12 -1.91 19.75 26.31
CA ASN A 12 -0.51 19.45 26.60
C ASN A 12 -0.35 17.93 26.56
N TYR A 13 0.13 17.39 25.43
CA TYR A 13 0.47 15.97 25.28
C TYR A 13 1.72 15.69 26.13
N GLY A 14 1.51 15.42 27.42
CA GLY A 14 2.56 14.88 28.27
C GLY A 14 3.13 13.63 27.60
N LYS A 15 4.46 13.51 27.57
CA LYS A 15 5.17 12.29 27.15
C LYS A 15 4.58 11.13 27.96
N GLY A 16 3.68 10.37 27.33
CA GLY A 16 3.16 9.15 27.93
C GLY A 16 4.33 8.23 28.31
N PRO A 17 4.15 7.31 29.27
CA PRO A 17 5.20 6.41 29.70
C PRO A 17 5.80 5.72 28.48
N ALA A 18 7.13 5.64 28.42
CA ALA A 18 7.86 4.95 27.38
C ALA A 18 7.22 3.56 27.21
N LEU A 19 6.67 3.29 26.03
CA LEU A 19 6.12 1.99 25.71
C LEU A 19 7.26 0.97 25.85
N PHE A 20 7.15 0.13 26.88
CA PHE A 20 7.94 -1.07 26.98
C PHE A 20 7.46 -1.98 25.85
N LEU A 21 8.06 -1.83 24.67
CA LEU A 21 7.87 -2.82 23.62
C LEU A 21 8.48 -4.11 24.19
N PRO A 22 7.67 -5.16 24.46
CA PRO A 22 8.21 -6.40 24.98
C PRO A 22 9.34 -6.84 24.02
N ALA A 23 10.47 -7.28 24.60
CA ALA A 23 11.58 -7.82 23.82
C ALA A 23 11.03 -9.00 23.01
N ARG A 24 10.67 -8.75 21.74
CA ARG A 24 10.17 -9.75 20.84
C ARG A 24 11.31 -10.72 20.59
N ARG A 25 11.07 -12.02 20.80
CA ARG A 25 11.99 -13.03 20.29
C ARG A 25 12.22 -12.69 18.82
N SER A 26 13.47 -12.42 18.45
CA SER A 26 13.83 -12.24 17.06
C SER A 26 13.54 -13.57 16.35
N TYR A 27 12.33 -13.70 15.82
CA TYR A 27 12.09 -14.74 14.83
C TYR A 27 13.04 -14.42 13.67
N SER A 28 13.80 -15.40 13.25
CA SER A 28 14.78 -15.28 12.18
C SER A 28 14.06 -14.64 10.99
N GLY A 29 14.52 -13.48 10.52
CA GLY A 29 13.93 -12.71 9.44
C GLY A 29 13.82 -13.46 8.12
N ARG A 30 13.05 -14.53 8.15
CA ARG A 30 12.84 -15.55 7.14
C ARG A 30 11.82 -15.07 6.14
N VAL A 31 12.10 -15.24 4.87
CA VAL A 31 11.11 -15.07 3.80
C VAL A 31 10.38 -16.42 3.64
N ILE A 32 9.06 -16.37 3.61
CA ILE A 32 8.17 -17.50 3.34
C ILE A 32 8.06 -17.62 1.81
N ASP A 33 8.80 -18.53 1.23
CA ASP A 33 8.96 -18.73 -0.21
C ASP A 33 8.71 -20.20 -0.62
N THR A 34 8.20 -21.03 0.32
CA THR A 34 7.79 -22.42 0.07
C THR A 34 6.53 -22.78 0.84
N GLU A 35 5.83 -23.85 0.40
CA GLU A 35 4.65 -24.39 1.08
C GLU A 35 4.94 -24.88 2.50
N GLU A 36 6.12 -25.48 2.73
CA GLU A 36 6.53 -25.97 4.05
C GLU A 36 6.64 -24.79 5.02
N LYS A 37 7.32 -23.71 4.63
CA LYS A 37 7.44 -22.50 5.47
C LYS A 37 6.09 -21.85 5.73
N LEU A 38 5.19 -21.85 4.72
CA LEU A 38 3.83 -21.38 4.90
C LEU A 38 3.08 -22.27 5.92
N SER A 39 3.19 -23.59 5.80
CA SER A 39 2.55 -24.53 6.72
C SER A 39 3.00 -24.34 8.18
N GLU A 40 4.25 -23.93 8.40
CA GLU A 40 4.77 -23.56 9.74
C GLU A 40 4.20 -22.22 10.25
N LEU A 41 3.94 -21.25 9.34
CA LEU A 41 3.38 -19.95 9.69
C LEU A 41 1.88 -20.04 10.07
N LEU A 42 1.10 -20.85 9.38
CA LEU A 42 -0.36 -20.90 9.52
C LEU A 42 -0.87 -21.13 10.95
N PRO A 43 -0.33 -22.06 11.76
CA PRO A 43 -0.76 -22.26 13.14
C PRO A 43 -0.53 -21.02 14.01
N MET A 44 0.62 -20.34 13.82
CA MET A 44 0.97 -19.11 14.53
C MET A 44 0.03 -17.96 14.15
N LEU A 45 -0.28 -17.84 12.87
CA LEU A 45 -1.20 -16.85 12.36
C LEU A 45 -2.62 -17.07 12.88
N ARG A 46 -3.10 -18.31 12.91
CA ARG A 46 -4.43 -18.65 13.44
C ARG A 46 -4.54 -18.41 14.96
N ALA A 47 -3.47 -18.61 15.70
CA ALA A 47 -3.41 -18.38 17.15
C ALA A 47 -3.16 -16.90 17.51
N ALA A 48 -2.79 -16.06 16.56
CA ALA A 48 -2.46 -14.66 16.81
C ALA A 48 -3.68 -13.88 17.29
N SER A 49 -3.53 -13.07 18.33
CA SER A 49 -4.58 -12.19 18.85
C SER A 49 -4.83 -10.96 17.96
N TRP A 50 -3.86 -10.60 17.13
CA TRP A 50 -3.93 -9.54 16.14
C TRP A 50 -3.01 -9.85 14.97
N VAL A 51 -3.31 -9.26 13.81
CA VAL A 51 -2.50 -9.38 12.60
C VAL A 51 -2.44 -8.02 11.91
N ALA A 52 -1.22 -7.57 11.61
CA ALA A 52 -1.00 -6.40 10.78
C ALA A 52 -0.48 -6.86 9.40
N VAL A 53 -0.97 -6.22 8.34
CA VAL A 53 -0.66 -6.59 6.94
C VAL A 53 -0.34 -5.35 6.13
N ASP A 54 0.63 -5.51 5.21
CA ASP A 54 0.97 -4.53 4.18
C ASP A 54 1.39 -5.28 2.91
N THR A 55 1.48 -4.62 1.75
CA THR A 55 1.94 -5.24 0.51
C THR A 55 2.89 -4.36 -0.25
N GLU A 56 3.78 -4.99 -1.05
CA GLU A 56 4.60 -4.31 -2.03
C GLU A 56 4.32 -4.81 -3.43
N ALA A 57 4.31 -3.89 -4.39
CA ALA A 57 4.06 -4.15 -5.79
C ALA A 57 5.16 -3.59 -6.69
N ASP A 58 5.20 -4.03 -7.93
CA ASP A 58 6.14 -3.55 -8.95
C ASP A 58 5.55 -2.51 -9.91
N SER A 59 4.51 -1.78 -9.50
CA SER A 59 3.75 -0.82 -10.34
C SER A 59 4.59 0.26 -11.02
N LEU A 60 5.79 0.56 -10.49
CA LEU A 60 6.74 1.49 -11.13
C LEU A 60 7.64 0.80 -12.17
N HIS A 61 7.60 -0.52 -12.28
CA HIS A 61 8.55 -1.32 -13.06
C HIS A 61 7.88 -2.30 -14.03
N ALA A 62 6.60 -2.60 -13.84
CA ALA A 62 5.84 -3.51 -14.68
C ALA A 62 4.39 -3.06 -14.86
N TYR A 63 3.78 -3.48 -15.96
CA TYR A 63 2.36 -3.36 -16.22
C TYR A 63 1.84 -4.64 -16.90
N PRO A 64 0.75 -5.24 -16.39
CA PRO A 64 0.10 -4.88 -15.13
C PRO A 64 0.99 -5.15 -13.92
N GLU A 65 0.80 -4.35 -12.87
CA GLU A 65 1.48 -4.57 -11.60
C GLU A 65 1.03 -5.87 -10.95
N LYS A 66 1.89 -6.44 -10.10
CA LYS A 66 1.58 -7.65 -9.31
C LYS A 66 1.98 -7.49 -7.85
N VAL A 67 1.38 -8.31 -6.99
CA VAL A 67 1.80 -8.44 -5.59
C VAL A 67 3.18 -9.09 -5.56
N CYS A 68 4.17 -8.37 -5.08
CA CYS A 68 5.55 -8.86 -5.01
C CYS A 68 5.95 -9.33 -3.61
N LEU A 69 5.31 -8.79 -2.57
CA LEU A 69 5.59 -9.15 -1.19
C LEU A 69 4.34 -8.90 -0.34
N ILE A 70 4.10 -9.77 0.64
CA ILE A 70 3.09 -9.56 1.69
C ILE A 70 3.82 -9.54 3.03
N GLN A 71 3.72 -8.43 3.75
CA GLN A 71 4.28 -8.26 5.07
C GLN A 71 3.21 -8.61 6.11
N ILE A 72 3.59 -9.40 7.10
CA ILE A 72 2.70 -9.81 8.19
C ILE A 72 3.40 -9.61 9.52
N SER A 73 2.77 -8.88 10.43
CA SER A 73 3.20 -8.81 11.83
C SER A 73 2.14 -9.40 12.74
N THR A 74 2.58 -10.15 13.73
CA THR A 74 1.78 -10.79 14.77
C THR A 74 2.46 -10.64 16.13
N PRO A 75 1.84 -11.09 17.25
CA PRO A 75 2.55 -11.18 18.53
C PRO A 75 3.84 -12.01 18.49
N ALA A 76 3.94 -12.96 17.55
CA ALA A 76 5.11 -13.84 17.42
C ALA A 76 6.29 -13.18 16.69
N GLY A 77 6.03 -12.21 15.84
CA GLY A 77 7.08 -11.48 15.08
C GLY A 77 6.61 -10.99 13.72
N GLU A 78 7.57 -10.59 12.90
CA GLU A 78 7.37 -10.09 11.54
C GLU A 78 7.81 -11.15 10.51
N GLU A 79 6.93 -11.46 9.57
CA GLU A 79 7.18 -12.40 8.48
C GLU A 79 7.00 -11.71 7.11
N LEU A 80 7.77 -12.13 6.14
CA LEU A 80 7.66 -11.70 4.75
C LEU A 80 7.25 -12.89 3.91
N VAL A 81 6.11 -12.80 3.23
CA VAL A 81 5.63 -13.85 2.33
C VAL A 81 5.92 -13.44 0.90
N ASP A 82 6.50 -14.35 0.12
CA ASP A 82 6.86 -14.13 -1.29
C ASP A 82 5.84 -14.75 -2.25
N PRO A 83 4.87 -13.99 -2.76
CA PRO A 83 3.90 -14.51 -3.73
C PRO A 83 4.53 -14.94 -5.06
N LEU A 84 5.72 -14.41 -5.38
CA LEU A 84 6.41 -14.72 -6.63
C LEU A 84 7.13 -16.07 -6.62
N ALA A 85 7.22 -16.72 -5.46
CA ALA A 85 7.79 -18.06 -5.35
C ALA A 85 6.89 -19.17 -5.92
N GLY A 86 5.62 -18.87 -6.26
CA GLY A 86 4.74 -19.74 -7.03
C GLY A 86 4.03 -20.83 -6.23
N PHE A 87 4.03 -20.76 -4.89
CA PHE A 87 3.24 -21.66 -4.04
C PHE A 87 1.80 -21.13 -3.84
N ASP A 88 0.89 -22.00 -3.40
CA ASP A 88 -0.50 -21.62 -3.17
C ASP A 88 -0.66 -20.70 -1.95
N LEU A 89 -1.18 -19.49 -2.18
CA LEU A 89 -1.49 -18.51 -1.14
C LEU A 89 -2.88 -18.69 -0.51
N ALA A 90 -3.76 -19.53 -1.06
CA ALA A 90 -5.11 -19.68 -0.56
C ALA A 90 -5.19 -20.02 0.93
N PRO A 91 -4.32 -20.90 1.50
CA PRO A 91 -4.30 -21.17 2.94
C PRO A 91 -3.95 -19.94 3.80
N LEU A 92 -3.05 -19.07 3.32
CA LEU A 92 -2.70 -17.82 3.99
C LEU A 92 -3.90 -16.87 4.00
N LEU A 93 -4.49 -16.63 2.83
CA LEU A 93 -5.61 -15.72 2.65
C LEU A 93 -6.84 -16.17 3.46
N ALA A 94 -7.10 -17.48 3.49
CA ALA A 94 -8.14 -18.06 4.34
C ALA A 94 -7.87 -17.81 5.84
N ALA A 95 -6.61 -17.88 6.28
CA ALA A 95 -6.25 -17.57 7.67
C ALA A 95 -6.40 -16.08 8.03
N LEU A 96 -6.32 -15.18 7.03
CA LEU A 96 -6.51 -13.74 7.18
C LEU A 96 -7.98 -13.31 7.10
N SER A 97 -8.82 -14.03 6.37
CA SER A 97 -10.19 -13.58 6.01
C SER A 97 -11.14 -13.38 7.20
N GLY A 98 -11.00 -14.17 8.25
CA GLY A 98 -11.93 -14.20 9.40
C GLY A 98 -11.58 -13.25 10.54
N ARG A 99 -10.72 -12.25 10.35
CA ARG A 99 -10.23 -11.38 11.43
C ARG A 99 -10.11 -9.91 11.01
N GLU A 100 -10.05 -9.02 11.98
CA GLU A 100 -9.71 -7.62 11.73
C GLU A 100 -8.21 -7.52 11.40
N LEU A 101 -7.89 -6.99 10.22
CA LEU A 101 -6.52 -6.72 9.80
C LEU A 101 -6.14 -5.28 10.15
N ILE A 102 -4.95 -5.08 10.72
CA ILE A 102 -4.42 -3.74 10.97
C ILE A 102 -3.59 -3.34 9.75
N MET A 103 -3.96 -2.23 9.12
CA MET A 103 -3.32 -1.74 7.90
C MET A 103 -3.09 -0.22 7.96
N HIS A 104 -2.34 0.31 6.99
CA HIS A 104 -2.13 1.75 6.87
C HIS A 104 -2.39 2.25 5.46
N GLY A 105 -3.53 2.92 5.24
CA GLY A 105 -3.92 3.40 3.92
C GLY A 105 -4.26 2.26 2.96
N ALA A 106 -5.06 1.32 3.42
CA ALA A 106 -5.30 0.00 2.83
C ALA A 106 -5.96 -0.02 1.43
N ASP A 107 -6.36 1.12 0.84
CA ASP A 107 -7.09 1.15 -0.45
C ASP A 107 -6.32 0.43 -1.57
N TYR A 108 -5.02 0.72 -1.68
CA TYR A 108 -4.20 0.14 -2.73
C TYR A 108 -3.97 -1.35 -2.52
N ASP A 109 -3.63 -1.75 -1.29
CA ASP A 109 -3.35 -3.15 -0.93
C ASP A 109 -4.57 -4.05 -1.12
N LEU A 110 -5.73 -3.59 -0.66
CA LEU A 110 -6.99 -4.33 -0.80
C LEU A 110 -7.36 -4.54 -2.28
N ARG A 111 -7.23 -3.51 -3.11
CA ARG A 111 -7.48 -3.63 -4.54
C ARG A 111 -6.49 -4.55 -5.24
N LEU A 112 -5.22 -4.50 -4.83
CA LEU A 112 -4.18 -5.35 -5.37
C LEU A 112 -4.44 -6.83 -5.01
N LEU A 113 -4.79 -7.10 -3.75
CA LEU A 113 -5.12 -8.45 -3.27
C LEU A 113 -6.43 -8.97 -3.89
N GLU A 114 -7.44 -8.11 -4.07
CA GLU A 114 -8.67 -8.50 -4.77
C GLU A 114 -8.37 -8.86 -6.24
N LYS A 115 -7.66 -7.99 -6.95
CA LYS A 115 -7.36 -8.17 -8.38
C LYS A 115 -6.61 -9.46 -8.66
N HIS A 116 -5.58 -9.77 -7.86
CA HIS A 116 -4.67 -10.89 -8.14
C HIS A 116 -5.05 -12.18 -7.42
N HIS A 117 -5.71 -12.07 -6.27
CA HIS A 117 -5.98 -13.24 -5.40
C HIS A 117 -7.45 -13.38 -5.01
N ARG A 118 -8.34 -12.51 -5.50
CA ARG A 118 -9.76 -12.48 -5.12
C ARG A 118 -9.97 -12.43 -3.61
N PHE A 119 -9.07 -11.72 -2.93
CA PHE A 119 -9.08 -11.63 -1.47
C PHE A 119 -9.54 -10.26 -1.00
N ILE A 120 -10.57 -10.27 -0.16
CA ILE A 120 -11.04 -9.12 0.60
C ILE A 120 -11.24 -9.57 2.06
N PRO A 121 -10.65 -8.88 3.04
CA PRO A 121 -10.86 -9.19 4.46
C PRO A 121 -12.27 -8.82 4.91
N SER A 122 -12.74 -9.48 5.97
CA SER A 122 -14.04 -9.16 6.59
C SER A 122 -14.03 -7.84 7.37
N SER A 123 -12.88 -7.45 7.90
CA SER A 123 -12.70 -6.24 8.70
C SER A 123 -11.28 -5.71 8.62
N VAL A 124 -11.15 -4.38 8.67
CA VAL A 124 -9.86 -3.68 8.68
C VAL A 124 -9.90 -2.57 9.73
N PHE A 125 -8.81 -2.41 10.46
CA PHE A 125 -8.50 -1.16 11.17
C PHE A 125 -7.44 -0.40 10.35
N ASP A 126 -7.87 0.64 9.63
CA ASP A 126 -6.96 1.48 8.86
C ASP A 126 -6.44 2.65 9.71
N THR A 127 -5.15 2.62 10.03
CA THR A 127 -4.50 3.63 10.89
C THR A 127 -4.42 5.01 10.24
N MET A 128 -4.43 5.11 8.89
CA MET A 128 -4.49 6.39 8.19
C MET A 128 -5.89 7.00 8.31
N LEU A 129 -6.95 6.22 8.12
CA LEU A 129 -8.33 6.69 8.31
C LEU A 129 -8.56 7.10 9.76
N ALA A 130 -8.06 6.31 10.73
CA ALA A 130 -8.11 6.66 12.15
C ALA A 130 -7.45 8.01 12.42
N ALA A 131 -6.23 8.22 11.93
CA ALA A 131 -5.49 9.47 12.08
C ALA A 131 -6.25 10.67 11.48
N ARG A 132 -6.84 10.52 10.32
CA ARG A 132 -7.66 11.57 9.67
C ARG A 132 -8.90 11.90 10.51
N LEU A 133 -9.58 10.90 11.05
CA LEU A 133 -10.77 11.09 11.86
C LEU A 133 -10.50 11.76 13.23
N ILE A 134 -9.33 11.57 13.81
CA ILE A 134 -8.93 12.29 15.02
C ILE A 134 -8.41 13.72 14.74
N GLY A 135 -8.23 14.07 13.44
CA GLY A 135 -7.85 15.42 13.02
C GLY A 135 -6.34 15.61 12.80
N GLU A 136 -5.57 14.52 12.61
CA GLU A 136 -4.16 14.61 12.27
C GLU A 136 -3.95 15.27 10.91
N ARG A 137 -2.99 16.22 10.87
CA ARG A 137 -2.60 16.86 9.60
C ARG A 137 -1.55 16.07 8.83
N GLN A 138 -0.70 15.34 9.55
CA GLN A 138 0.32 14.46 9.00
C GLN A 138 -0.06 13.03 9.36
N PHE A 139 -0.70 12.36 8.43
CA PHE A 139 -1.25 11.01 8.62
C PHE A 139 -0.46 9.92 7.89
N GLY A 140 0.74 10.24 7.35
CA GLY A 140 1.65 9.22 6.81
C GLY A 140 2.26 8.37 7.92
N TYR A 141 2.48 7.08 7.64
CA TYR A 141 2.92 6.08 8.61
C TYR A 141 4.12 6.52 9.45
N SER A 142 5.23 6.95 8.78
CA SER A 142 6.44 7.39 9.49
C SER A 142 6.18 8.55 10.44
N SER A 143 5.34 9.51 10.05
CA SER A 143 5.00 10.67 10.88
C SER A 143 4.17 10.27 12.10
N LEU A 144 3.23 9.33 11.92
CA LEU A 144 2.42 8.82 13.01
C LEU A 144 3.26 7.98 13.99
N VAL A 145 4.13 7.11 13.49
CA VAL A 145 5.05 6.31 14.32
C VAL A 145 5.99 7.21 15.11
N GLU A 146 6.56 8.24 14.48
CA GLU A 146 7.40 9.21 15.20
C GLU A 146 6.61 9.96 16.27
N LYS A 147 5.41 10.45 15.92
CA LYS A 147 4.57 11.23 16.84
C LYS A 147 4.07 10.42 18.04
N TYR A 148 3.50 9.23 17.78
CA TYR A 148 2.80 8.44 18.80
C TYR A 148 3.69 7.47 19.55
N LEU A 149 4.77 7.01 18.91
CA LEU A 149 5.65 5.98 19.47
C LEU A 149 7.06 6.48 19.74
N GLY A 150 7.42 7.69 19.28
CA GLY A 150 8.75 8.27 19.44
C GLY A 150 9.83 7.56 18.62
N VAL A 151 9.45 6.73 17.63
CA VAL A 151 10.38 5.97 16.79
C VAL A 151 10.52 6.66 15.44
N LYS A 152 11.74 7.02 15.09
CA LYS A 152 12.06 7.59 13.79
C LYS A 152 12.40 6.48 12.79
N LEU A 153 11.54 6.29 11.80
CA LEU A 153 11.77 5.32 10.73
C LEU A 153 12.75 5.86 9.70
N GLU A 154 13.70 5.01 9.30
CA GLU A 154 14.61 5.33 8.20
C GLU A 154 13.82 5.33 6.87
N LYS A 155 14.17 6.27 5.97
CA LYS A 155 13.61 6.27 4.62
C LYS A 155 14.04 5.00 3.88
N GLY A 156 13.08 4.21 3.51
CA GLY A 156 13.29 2.94 2.83
C GLY A 156 13.24 3.03 1.31
N PRO A 157 13.44 1.92 0.63
CA PRO A 157 13.45 1.82 -0.82
C PRO A 157 12.02 1.67 -1.41
N GLN A 158 11.09 2.54 -1.05
CA GLN A 158 9.68 2.50 -1.53
C GLN A 158 9.54 2.37 -3.05
N LYS A 159 10.51 2.92 -3.80
CA LYS A 159 10.51 2.89 -5.28
C LYS A 159 11.38 1.77 -5.84
N ALA A 160 11.80 0.81 -5.01
CA ALA A 160 12.58 -0.33 -5.49
C ALA A 160 11.77 -1.21 -6.44
N ASN A 161 12.47 -1.98 -7.26
CA ASN A 161 11.84 -3.06 -8.01
C ASN A 161 11.62 -4.25 -7.06
N TRP A 162 10.41 -4.36 -6.52
CA TRP A 162 10.03 -5.38 -5.56
C TRP A 162 9.90 -6.78 -6.18
N ALA A 163 9.88 -6.88 -7.51
CA ALA A 163 9.95 -8.17 -8.21
C ALA A 163 11.34 -8.80 -8.22
N ARG A 164 12.40 -8.04 -7.90
CA ARG A 164 13.76 -8.58 -7.90
C ARG A 164 13.97 -9.58 -6.75
N ARG A 165 14.70 -10.66 -7.05
CA ARG A 165 15.12 -11.67 -6.08
C ARG A 165 16.64 -11.92 -6.21
N PRO A 166 17.31 -12.22 -5.08
CA PRO A 166 16.80 -12.20 -3.70
C PRO A 166 16.52 -10.76 -3.23
N LEU A 167 15.63 -10.62 -2.22
CA LEU A 167 15.44 -9.34 -1.54
C LEU A 167 16.75 -8.92 -0.86
N THR A 168 17.13 -7.64 -1.00
CA THR A 168 18.26 -7.12 -0.24
C THR A 168 17.88 -6.98 1.25
N GLU A 169 18.89 -7.03 2.13
CA GLU A 169 18.66 -6.84 3.58
C GLU A 169 17.94 -5.51 3.88
N ARG A 170 18.28 -4.46 3.10
CA ARG A 170 17.64 -3.14 3.23
C ARG A 170 16.16 -3.20 2.85
N MET A 171 15.79 -3.92 1.79
CA MET A 171 14.39 -4.12 1.40
C MET A 171 13.65 -4.93 2.45
N ALA A 172 14.23 -6.02 2.90
CA ALA A 172 13.63 -6.88 3.92
C ALA A 172 13.45 -6.16 5.27
N LYS A 173 14.43 -5.33 5.70
CA LYS A 173 14.32 -4.49 6.90
C LYS A 173 13.20 -3.46 6.76
N TYR A 174 13.12 -2.80 5.61
CA TYR A 174 12.09 -1.82 5.32
C TYR A 174 10.71 -2.46 5.37
N ALA A 175 10.47 -3.52 4.61
CA ALA A 175 9.19 -4.21 4.54
C ALA A 175 8.69 -4.70 5.92
N ARG A 176 9.59 -5.20 6.79
CA ARG A 176 9.19 -5.56 8.17
C ARG A 176 8.77 -4.36 8.99
N ASN A 177 9.41 -3.22 8.79
CA ASN A 177 9.08 -2.01 9.54
C ASN A 177 7.70 -1.45 9.15
N ASP A 178 7.19 -1.71 7.95
CA ASP A 178 5.90 -1.19 7.50
C ASP A 178 4.71 -1.82 8.27
N THR A 179 4.89 -3.01 8.85
CA THR A 179 3.87 -3.64 9.71
C THR A 179 4.23 -3.66 11.21
N ARG A 180 5.52 -3.56 11.55
CA ARG A 180 6.04 -3.72 12.93
C ARG A 180 5.36 -2.83 13.96
N TYR A 181 5.08 -1.59 13.61
CA TYR A 181 4.55 -0.58 14.53
C TYR A 181 3.05 -0.35 14.37
N LEU A 182 2.37 -1.11 13.50
CA LEU A 182 0.93 -0.93 13.26
C LEU A 182 0.10 -1.25 14.50
N ARG A 183 0.40 -2.33 15.22
CA ARG A 183 -0.36 -2.68 16.42
C ARG A 183 -0.24 -1.63 17.54
N PRO A 184 0.97 -1.21 17.99
CA PRO A 184 1.06 -0.16 19.00
C PRO A 184 0.52 1.20 18.54
N LEU A 185 0.56 1.49 17.23
CA LEU A 185 -0.07 2.67 16.66
C LEU A 185 -1.59 2.57 16.70
N GLU A 186 -2.16 1.42 16.30
CA GLU A 186 -3.59 1.14 16.42
C GLU A 186 -4.10 1.33 17.84
N ASP A 187 -3.43 0.79 18.85
CA ASP A 187 -3.82 0.90 20.26
C ASP A 187 -3.96 2.38 20.67
N ARG A 188 -3.05 3.25 20.21
CA ARG A 188 -3.11 4.70 20.47
C ARG A 188 -4.27 5.38 19.75
N LEU A 189 -4.37 5.14 18.45
CA LEU A 189 -5.39 5.79 17.64
C LEU A 189 -6.81 5.33 18.01
N ARG A 190 -6.98 4.04 18.32
CA ARG A 190 -8.26 3.48 18.81
C ARG A 190 -8.67 4.12 20.12
N GLY A 191 -7.73 4.31 21.06
CA GLY A 191 -7.98 5.01 22.31
C GLY A 191 -8.44 6.46 22.10
N GLU A 192 -7.83 7.19 21.18
CA GLU A 192 -8.24 8.55 20.83
C GLU A 192 -9.60 8.60 20.12
N LEU A 193 -9.87 7.68 19.21
CA LEU A 193 -11.19 7.57 18.56
C LEU A 193 -12.30 7.32 19.60
N ILE A 194 -12.07 6.44 20.58
CA ILE A 194 -13.01 6.18 21.66
C ILE A 194 -13.23 7.46 22.49
N SER A 195 -12.17 8.15 22.89
CA SER A 195 -12.24 9.36 23.69
C SER A 195 -13.01 10.50 23.01
N LEU A 196 -12.98 10.54 21.68
CA LEU A 196 -13.68 11.51 20.83
C LEU A 196 -15.09 11.06 20.41
N GLY A 197 -15.51 9.83 20.75
CA GLY A 197 -16.77 9.25 20.30
C GLY A 197 -16.82 9.01 18.77
N ARG A 198 -15.66 8.73 18.14
CA ARG A 198 -15.53 8.59 16.68
C ARG A 198 -15.17 7.18 16.22
N LEU A 199 -15.15 6.20 17.12
CA LEU A 199 -14.80 4.82 16.75
C LEU A 199 -15.79 4.24 15.76
N GLU A 200 -17.09 4.49 15.91
CA GLU A 200 -18.12 4.02 14.96
C GLU A 200 -17.94 4.64 13.58
N TRP A 201 -17.57 5.92 13.48
CA TRP A 201 -17.26 6.56 12.19
C TRP A 201 -16.05 5.90 11.50
N HIS A 202 -15.05 5.50 12.28
CA HIS A 202 -13.90 4.77 11.74
C HIS A 202 -14.32 3.39 11.22
N GLN A 203 -15.13 2.65 11.98
CA GLN A 203 -15.64 1.33 11.56
C GLN A 203 -16.48 1.43 10.27
N GLU A 204 -17.35 2.44 10.18
CA GLU A 204 -18.14 2.72 8.98
C GLU A 204 -17.24 3.06 7.79
N ALA A 205 -16.22 3.92 7.98
CA ALA A 205 -15.28 4.30 6.93
C ALA A 205 -14.46 3.10 6.44
N CYS A 206 -14.02 2.20 7.33
CA CYS A 206 -13.33 0.98 6.95
C CYS A 206 -14.23 -0.01 6.24
N THR A 207 -15.48 -0.17 6.68
CA THR A 207 -16.47 -1.02 6.00
C THR A 207 -16.74 -0.53 4.59
N ARG A 208 -16.89 0.78 4.43
CA ARG A 208 -17.05 1.41 3.12
C ARG A 208 -15.82 1.21 2.24
N LEU A 209 -14.61 1.37 2.78
CA LEU A 209 -13.37 1.12 2.06
C LEU A 209 -13.32 -0.32 1.53
N ILE A 210 -13.60 -1.31 2.38
CA ILE A 210 -13.65 -2.73 1.99
C ILE A 210 -14.66 -2.93 0.86
N PHE A 211 -15.87 -2.40 1.01
CA PHE A 211 -16.91 -2.50 -0.02
C PHE A 211 -16.46 -1.88 -1.36
N GLU A 212 -15.88 -0.68 -1.34
CA GLU A 212 -15.39 0.00 -2.54
C GLU A 212 -14.22 -0.74 -3.20
N CYS A 213 -13.36 -1.40 -2.42
CA CYS A 213 -12.25 -2.19 -2.94
C CYS A 213 -12.71 -3.52 -3.55
N ALA A 214 -13.81 -4.10 -3.06
CA ALA A 214 -14.42 -5.32 -3.59
C ALA A 214 -15.15 -5.09 -4.93
N GLN A 215 -15.48 -3.85 -5.28
CA GLN A 215 -16.16 -3.56 -6.54
C GLN A 215 -15.17 -3.59 -7.71
N PRO A 216 -15.50 -4.30 -8.79
CA PRO A 216 -14.70 -4.22 -10.01
C PRO A 216 -14.71 -2.76 -10.49
N ARG A 217 -13.54 -2.19 -10.68
CA ARG A 217 -13.47 -0.90 -11.40
C ARG A 217 -13.82 -1.18 -12.84
N PRO A 218 -14.82 -0.49 -13.42
CA PRO A 218 -15.00 -0.54 -14.85
C PRO A 218 -13.69 -0.13 -15.52
N GLU A 219 -13.17 -0.98 -16.38
CA GLU A 219 -12.03 -0.62 -17.21
C GLU A 219 -12.48 0.51 -18.13
N ASP A 220 -12.17 1.74 -17.76
CA ASP A 220 -12.37 2.90 -18.62
C ASP A 220 -11.21 2.89 -19.62
N GLU A 221 -11.40 2.18 -20.73
CA GLU A 221 -10.43 2.06 -21.80
C GLU A 221 -9.97 3.45 -22.29
N ASP A 222 -10.87 4.42 -22.30
CA ASP A 222 -10.58 5.80 -22.68
C ASP A 222 -9.71 6.54 -21.67
N ARG A 223 -9.64 6.10 -20.41
CA ARG A 223 -8.79 6.72 -19.37
C ARG A 223 -7.41 6.09 -19.25
N GLN A 224 -7.21 4.90 -19.74
CA GLN A 224 -5.98 4.14 -19.55
C GLN A 224 -4.76 4.83 -20.17
N TRP A 225 -4.95 5.55 -21.27
CA TRP A 225 -3.90 6.33 -21.93
C TRP A 225 -3.71 7.74 -21.35
N ARG A 226 -4.57 8.18 -20.42
CA ARG A 226 -4.49 9.51 -19.78
C ARG A 226 -3.43 9.50 -18.67
N VAL A 227 -2.17 9.37 -19.06
CA VAL A 227 -1.03 9.49 -18.16
C VAL A 227 -0.79 10.95 -17.78
N LYS A 228 -0.05 11.19 -16.68
CA LYS A 228 0.29 12.55 -16.23
C LYS A 228 0.94 13.35 -17.36
N GLY A 229 0.35 14.47 -17.70
CA GLY A 229 0.80 15.35 -18.81
C GLY A 229 0.11 15.09 -20.15
N SER A 230 -0.65 14.00 -20.32
CA SER A 230 -1.35 13.71 -21.58
C SER A 230 -2.41 14.76 -21.95
N ALA A 231 -2.99 15.47 -20.97
CA ALA A 231 -3.96 16.54 -21.20
C ALA A 231 -3.38 17.76 -21.97
N ALA A 232 -2.05 17.93 -21.97
CA ALA A 232 -1.36 18.97 -22.72
C ALA A 232 -1.06 18.56 -24.18
N LEU A 233 -1.35 17.31 -24.56
CA LEU A 233 -1.11 16.79 -25.90
C LEU A 233 -2.27 17.13 -26.84
N GLY A 234 -1.94 17.57 -28.06
CA GLY A 234 -2.92 17.64 -29.15
C GLY A 234 -3.39 16.24 -29.55
N ARG A 235 -4.46 16.17 -30.40
CA ARG A 235 -5.08 14.90 -30.84
C ARG A 235 -4.07 13.85 -31.33
N GLY A 236 -3.11 14.22 -32.18
CA GLY A 236 -2.09 13.29 -32.67
C GLY A 236 -1.12 12.78 -31.58
N GLY A 237 -0.83 13.58 -30.56
CA GLY A 237 -0.05 13.18 -29.39
C GLY A 237 -0.83 12.22 -28.49
N ALA A 238 -2.10 12.50 -28.27
CA ALA A 238 -3.00 11.64 -27.51
C ALA A 238 -3.17 10.25 -28.18
N CYS A 239 -3.37 10.20 -29.49
CA CYS A 239 -3.43 8.92 -30.24
C CYS A 239 -2.16 8.10 -30.12
N ARG A 240 -0.99 8.74 -30.19
CA ARG A 240 0.29 8.03 -30.02
C ARG A 240 0.45 7.44 -28.61
N VAL A 241 0.06 8.20 -27.59
CA VAL A 241 0.09 7.70 -26.20
C VAL A 241 -0.88 6.53 -26.03
N ALA A 242 -2.10 6.62 -26.57
CA ALA A 242 -3.08 5.54 -26.52
C ALA A 242 -2.53 4.27 -27.23
N GLY A 243 -1.90 4.41 -28.38
CA GLY A 243 -1.27 3.29 -29.11
C GLY A 243 -0.13 2.65 -28.31
N VAL A 244 0.74 3.44 -27.68
CA VAL A 244 1.83 2.91 -26.83
C VAL A 244 1.26 2.16 -25.62
N VAL A 245 0.22 2.69 -24.98
CA VAL A 245 -0.43 2.04 -23.83
C VAL A 245 -1.11 0.72 -24.27
N ALA A 246 -1.77 0.69 -25.42
CA ALA A 246 -2.40 -0.53 -25.94
C ALA A 246 -1.33 -1.62 -26.22
N VAL A 247 -0.24 -1.28 -26.90
CA VAL A 247 0.87 -2.21 -27.17
C VAL A 247 1.52 -2.71 -25.88
N ALA A 248 1.70 -1.84 -24.88
CA ALA A 248 2.26 -2.24 -23.59
C ALA A 248 1.35 -3.23 -22.84
N ARG A 249 0.02 -3.15 -23.02
CA ARG A 249 -0.93 -4.12 -22.46
C ARG A 249 -0.85 -5.49 -23.14
N GLU A 250 -0.83 -5.50 -24.46
CA GLU A 250 -0.73 -6.75 -25.22
C GLU A 250 0.62 -7.46 -25.03
N GLY A 251 1.71 -6.68 -24.83
CA GLY A 251 3.05 -7.20 -24.59
C GLY A 251 3.30 -7.69 -23.15
N GLY A 252 2.47 -7.27 -22.18
CA GLY A 252 2.62 -7.66 -20.76
C GLY A 252 2.44 -9.15 -20.49
N ASP A 253 1.73 -9.86 -21.36
CA ASP A 253 1.50 -11.31 -21.26
C ASP A 253 2.71 -12.15 -21.76
N CYS A 254 3.72 -11.53 -22.36
CA CYS A 254 4.87 -12.21 -22.98
C CYS A 254 6.14 -12.29 -22.12
N GLY A 255 6.08 -12.00 -20.83
CA GLY A 255 7.18 -12.29 -19.88
C GLY A 255 8.45 -11.44 -20.01
N GLU A 256 8.52 -10.47 -20.91
CA GLU A 256 9.64 -9.54 -21.01
C GLU A 256 9.31 -8.19 -20.34
N PRO A 257 10.27 -7.60 -19.59
CA PRO A 257 10.03 -6.32 -18.92
C PRO A 257 9.87 -5.21 -19.98
N ALA A 258 8.71 -4.59 -20.03
CA ALA A 258 8.50 -3.39 -20.85
C ALA A 258 9.52 -2.32 -20.44
N ALA A 259 10.42 -1.97 -21.33
CA ALA A 259 11.39 -0.90 -21.13
C ALA A 259 10.63 0.42 -20.97
N ILE A 260 10.64 0.97 -19.76
CA ILE A 260 10.10 2.30 -19.51
C ILE A 260 11.05 3.29 -20.17
N PHE A 261 10.61 3.86 -21.30
CA PHE A 261 11.33 4.95 -21.94
C PHE A 261 11.28 6.19 -21.06
N HIS A 262 12.36 6.47 -20.37
CA HIS A 262 12.65 7.80 -19.86
C HIS A 262 12.91 8.74 -21.04
N THR A 263 11.89 9.44 -21.48
CA THR A 263 12.09 10.57 -22.40
C THR A 263 12.48 11.78 -21.57
N GLU A 264 13.78 12.04 -21.47
CA GLU A 264 14.27 13.36 -21.12
C GLU A 264 13.80 14.36 -22.20
N PRO A 265 13.38 15.57 -21.83
CA PRO A 265 13.03 16.59 -22.81
C PRO A 265 14.33 17.08 -23.48
N ARG A 266 14.64 16.56 -24.66
CA ARG A 266 15.66 17.19 -25.51
C ARG A 266 15.11 18.48 -26.11
N ASN A 267 15.67 19.57 -25.66
CA ASN A 267 15.57 20.89 -26.27
C ASN A 267 16.32 20.87 -27.61
N HIS A 268 15.61 20.67 -28.71
CA HIS A 268 16.14 20.96 -30.04
C HIS A 268 15.06 21.65 -30.87
N GLY A 269 15.23 22.97 -30.96
CA GLY A 269 14.63 23.76 -32.03
C GLY A 269 15.24 23.34 -33.36
N GLN A 270 14.51 22.53 -34.11
CA GLN A 270 14.73 22.41 -35.59
C GLN A 270 13.35 22.36 -36.26
N ARG A 271 13.16 23.35 -37.13
CA ARG A 271 12.05 23.44 -38.06
C ARG A 271 12.08 22.26 -39.00
N CYS A 272 11.06 21.43 -39.02
CA CYS A 272 10.80 20.56 -40.13
C CYS A 272 9.88 21.23 -41.11
N GLY A 273 10.41 21.38 -42.36
CA GLY A 273 9.70 21.88 -43.51
C GLY A 273 8.52 21.00 -43.92
N LEU A 274 7.51 21.65 -44.41
CA LEU A 274 6.33 21.07 -45.00
C LEU A 274 6.71 20.35 -46.32
N GLY A 275 6.38 19.09 -46.42
CA GLY A 275 6.28 18.36 -47.68
C GLY A 275 5.02 17.51 -47.64
N GLY A 276 4.21 17.71 -48.65
CA GLY A 276 2.81 17.41 -48.72
C GLY A 276 2.43 15.96 -48.88
N ASP A 277 1.14 15.81 -48.87
CA ASP A 277 0.23 14.87 -49.54
C ASP A 277 -0.06 13.49 -48.93
N GLU A 278 -1.33 13.32 -48.87
CA GLU A 278 -2.21 12.21 -49.23
C GLU A 278 -2.73 11.25 -48.18
N THR A 279 -4.07 11.37 -48.04
CA THR A 279 -5.09 10.34 -47.86
C THR A 279 -4.94 9.29 -46.78
N CYS A 280 -5.78 9.44 -45.74
CA CYS A 280 -6.33 8.33 -44.99
C CYS A 280 -7.85 8.34 -45.06
N LEU A 281 -8.40 7.28 -45.61
CA LEU A 281 -9.74 6.79 -45.36
C LEU A 281 -9.75 6.06 -44.01
#